data_ab249f639d37bc1c2e18ec2d56d9e440
#
_entry.id   ab249f639d37bc1c2e18ec2d56d9e440
#
_cell.length_a   1.000
_cell.length_b   1.000
_cell.length_c   1.000
_cell.angle_alpha   90.00
_cell.angle_beta   90.00
_cell.angle_gamma   90.00
#
_symmetry.space_group_name_H-M   'P 1'
#
loop_
_entity.id
_entity.type
_entity.pdbx_description
1 polymer ?
#
loop_
_entity_poly.entity_id
_entity_poly.type
_entity_poly.pdbx_seq_one_letter_code
_entity_poly.pdbx_strand_id
1 'polypeptide(L)'
;MPSSERVRVFRLGFVCLAAVLIECFLFAGQLRAQVIGGPRPAPVSEAVEGFLTRYNVHVTGDRVTGDGQSQFKWDPDIGVDMDVFDLKWIRGNVFMNVETMVGDERRAIDPNQSAYTFDLSVFTRLPRGEFGTTFHHLSRHRSDRQNPGAPSWNMLGFSYGERVRVGAFEIEALGRWLSMIESSEVDYEQEFNGFVRLLRPIGERVSLLGEIDGAAVLVDKTMFGRTTQYGGRLEGGVRIKGGVGALELLLGRERRIDPDIFARTPIRWTRFVFRFVLD
;
A
#
# COMPACT_ATOMS: atom_id res chain seq x y z
N MET A 1 -38.84 -8.23 17.88
CA MET A 1 -37.80 -7.47 18.59
C MET A 1 -36.45 -8.15 18.40
N PRO A 2 -35.66 -7.74 17.46
CA PRO A 2 -34.19 -7.84 17.57
C PRO A 2 -33.42 -6.71 16.84
N SER A 3 -34.05 -5.56 16.54
CA SER A 3 -33.37 -4.50 15.77
C SER A 3 -32.50 -3.57 16.62
N SER A 4 -32.80 -3.40 17.89
CA SER A 4 -32.10 -2.43 18.76
C SER A 4 -30.73 -2.92 19.26
N GLU A 5 -30.55 -4.20 19.48
CA GLU A 5 -29.26 -4.76 19.91
C GLU A 5 -28.22 -4.76 18.79
N ARG A 6 -28.61 -5.09 17.56
CA ARG A 6 -27.68 -5.02 16.40
C ARG A 6 -27.19 -3.60 16.15
N VAL A 7 -28.03 -2.60 16.33
CA VAL A 7 -27.65 -1.18 16.21
C VAL A 7 -26.70 -0.74 17.32
N ARG A 8 -26.85 -1.27 18.55
CA ARG A 8 -25.93 -0.96 19.66
C ARG A 8 -24.56 -1.59 19.47
N VAL A 9 -24.49 -2.88 19.08
CA VAL A 9 -23.21 -3.54 18.79
C VAL A 9 -22.49 -2.87 17.64
N PHE A 10 -23.22 -2.41 16.60
CA PHE A 10 -22.67 -1.69 15.47
C PHE A 10 -22.12 -0.31 15.87
N ARG A 11 -22.82 0.42 16.75
CA ARG A 11 -22.33 1.71 17.28
C ARG A 11 -21.10 1.53 18.16
N LEU A 12 -21.05 0.48 18.97
CA LEU A 12 -19.89 0.19 19.83
C LEU A 12 -18.65 -0.16 18.96
N GLY A 13 -18.81 -1.01 17.94
CA GLY A 13 -17.75 -1.36 17.01
C GLY A 13 -17.22 -0.15 16.23
N PHE A 14 -18.11 0.74 15.79
CA PHE A 14 -17.72 1.99 15.10
C PHE A 14 -17.01 2.96 16.03
N VAL A 15 -17.45 3.10 17.28
CA VAL A 15 -16.79 3.95 18.28
C VAL A 15 -15.41 3.40 18.65
N CYS A 16 -15.28 2.08 18.80
CA CYS A 16 -13.97 1.45 19.04
C CYS A 16 -13.03 1.61 17.83
N LEU A 17 -13.52 1.42 16.61
CA LEU A 17 -12.73 1.63 15.40
C LEU A 17 -12.34 3.11 15.24
N ALA A 18 -13.27 4.03 15.47
CA ALA A 18 -13.00 5.47 15.46
C ALA A 18 -12.03 5.89 16.57
N ALA A 19 -12.13 5.31 17.78
CA ALA A 19 -11.19 5.55 18.86
C ALA A 19 -9.80 5.04 18.55
N VAL A 20 -9.67 3.82 17.99
CA VAL A 20 -8.39 3.27 17.52
C VAL A 20 -7.81 4.10 16.39
N LEU A 21 -8.63 4.58 15.46
CA LEU A 21 -8.18 5.48 14.38
C LEU A 21 -7.77 6.86 14.96
N ILE A 22 -8.48 7.40 15.95
CA ILE A 22 -8.14 8.66 16.61
C ILE A 22 -6.88 8.48 17.47
N GLU A 23 -6.72 7.39 18.20
CA GLU A 23 -5.48 7.08 18.90
C GLU A 23 -4.31 6.89 17.91
N CYS A 24 -4.50 6.16 16.82
CA CYS A 24 -3.53 6.10 15.72
C CYS A 24 -3.22 7.50 15.18
N PHE A 25 -4.21 8.41 15.08
CA PHE A 25 -4.02 9.79 14.63
C PHE A 25 -3.28 10.66 15.66
N LEU A 26 -3.57 10.51 16.94
CA LEU A 26 -2.88 11.24 18.02
C LEU A 26 -1.44 10.73 18.22
N PHE A 27 -1.18 9.45 17.95
CA PHE A 27 0.17 8.88 17.89
C PHE A 27 0.85 9.05 16.53
N ALA A 28 0.15 9.54 15.49
CA ALA A 28 0.70 9.75 14.14
C ALA A 28 1.89 10.71 14.08
N GLY A 29 2.12 11.51 15.13
CA GLY A 29 3.35 12.29 15.28
C GLY A 29 4.63 11.44 15.36
N GLN A 30 4.53 10.12 15.58
CA GLN A 30 5.65 9.19 15.71
C GLN A 30 5.57 7.99 14.73
N LEU A 31 4.47 7.82 13.99
CA LEU A 31 4.37 6.73 13.02
C LEU A 31 5.27 6.99 11.80
N ARG A 32 6.11 6.02 11.50
CA ARG A 32 7.20 6.14 10.54
C ARG A 32 7.36 4.82 9.78
N ALA A 33 6.83 4.64 8.54
CA ALA A 33 6.87 3.37 7.81
C ALA A 33 7.30 3.45 6.35
N GLN A 34 7.76 2.36 5.77
CA GLN A 34 7.94 2.23 4.34
C GLN A 34 6.57 1.98 3.69
N VAL A 35 6.21 2.81 2.73
CA VAL A 35 5.04 2.62 1.88
C VAL A 35 5.55 2.15 0.52
N ILE A 36 5.07 1.00 0.07
CA ILE A 36 5.24 0.55 -1.31
C ILE A 36 4.24 1.36 -2.14
N GLY A 37 4.68 1.95 -3.25
CA GLY A 37 3.81 2.68 -4.17
C GLY A 37 2.70 1.79 -4.74
N GLY A 38 1.64 2.42 -5.22
CA GLY A 38 0.52 1.77 -5.89
C GLY A 38 -0.57 1.21 -4.98
N PRO A 39 -1.72 0.85 -5.57
CA PRO A 39 -2.81 0.19 -4.87
C PRO A 39 -2.40 -1.22 -4.46
N ARG A 40 -2.81 -1.64 -3.28
CA ARG A 40 -2.58 -2.98 -2.76
C ARG A 40 -3.71 -3.92 -3.17
N PRO A 41 -3.47 -5.26 -3.19
CA PRO A 41 -4.54 -6.22 -3.42
C PRO A 41 -5.72 -5.95 -2.50
N ALA A 42 -6.87 -5.65 -3.08
CA ALA A 42 -8.09 -5.40 -2.31
C ALA A 42 -8.75 -6.73 -1.91
N PRO A 43 -9.36 -6.80 -0.72
CA PRO A 43 -10.20 -7.93 -0.36
C PRO A 43 -11.35 -8.11 -1.35
N VAL A 44 -11.59 -9.33 -1.80
CA VAL A 44 -12.63 -9.64 -2.78
C VAL A 44 -13.85 -10.21 -2.07
N SER A 45 -14.97 -9.51 -2.15
CA SER A 45 -16.21 -9.91 -1.46
C SER A 45 -16.98 -11.05 -2.15
N GLU A 46 -16.80 -11.22 -3.47
CA GLU A 46 -17.52 -12.22 -4.25
C GLU A 46 -16.56 -13.18 -4.95
N ALA A 47 -16.89 -14.47 -4.92
CA ALA A 47 -16.14 -15.49 -5.63
C ALA A 47 -16.52 -15.51 -7.11
N VAL A 48 -15.52 -15.55 -7.97
CA VAL A 48 -15.68 -15.80 -9.41
C VAL A 48 -14.89 -17.07 -9.73
N GLU A 49 -15.57 -18.23 -9.68
CA GLU A 49 -14.87 -19.52 -9.82
C GLU A 49 -14.19 -19.66 -11.20
N GLY A 50 -12.94 -20.08 -11.20
CA GLY A 50 -12.15 -20.32 -12.43
C GLY A 50 -10.70 -19.89 -12.33
N PHE A 51 -10.10 -19.72 -13.51
CA PHE A 51 -8.74 -19.22 -13.67
C PHE A 51 -8.75 -17.82 -14.28
N LEU A 52 -7.79 -16.98 -13.89
CA LEU A 52 -7.64 -15.59 -14.33
C LEU A 52 -8.95 -14.79 -14.12
N THR A 53 -9.50 -14.92 -12.92
CA THR A 53 -10.85 -14.47 -12.60
C THR A 53 -10.96 -12.98 -12.37
N ARG A 54 -9.85 -12.31 -12.04
CA ARG A 54 -9.78 -10.87 -11.84
C ARG A 54 -8.39 -10.35 -12.19
N TYR A 55 -8.35 -9.20 -12.76
CA TYR A 55 -7.12 -8.41 -12.90
C TYR A 55 -7.44 -6.94 -12.67
N ASN A 56 -6.47 -6.23 -12.13
CA ASN A 56 -6.48 -4.81 -11.93
C ASN A 56 -5.11 -4.26 -12.33
N VAL A 57 -5.06 -3.31 -13.22
CA VAL A 57 -3.82 -2.66 -13.65
C VAL A 57 -3.87 -1.21 -13.23
N HIS A 58 -2.81 -0.71 -12.64
CA HIS A 58 -2.69 0.71 -12.35
C HIS A 58 -1.44 1.32 -12.99
N VAL A 59 -1.54 2.58 -13.33
CA VAL A 59 -0.44 3.45 -13.73
C VAL A 59 -0.57 4.72 -12.91
N THR A 60 0.46 5.02 -12.12
CA THR A 60 0.49 6.19 -11.26
C THR A 60 1.55 7.15 -11.73
N GLY A 61 1.24 8.44 -11.78
CA GLY A 61 2.20 9.50 -11.82
C GLY A 61 2.08 10.32 -10.55
N ASP A 62 3.16 10.50 -9.85
CA ASP A 62 3.19 11.11 -8.54
C ASP A 62 4.24 12.21 -8.47
N ARG A 63 3.78 13.44 -8.33
CA ARG A 63 4.66 14.59 -8.11
C ARG A 63 4.91 14.75 -6.62
N VAL A 64 6.17 14.59 -6.20
CA VAL A 64 6.57 14.77 -4.81
C VAL A 64 7.30 16.08 -4.60
N THR A 65 7.08 16.71 -3.44
CA THR A 65 7.76 17.93 -3.00
C THR A 65 8.10 17.85 -1.51
N GLY A 66 9.26 18.29 -1.10
CA GLY A 66 9.74 18.22 0.29
C GLY A 66 11.22 17.91 0.36
N ASP A 67 11.60 16.95 1.18
CA ASP A 67 13.00 16.59 1.36
C ASP A 67 13.58 15.92 0.11
N GLY A 68 14.87 16.11 -0.16
CA GLY A 68 15.59 15.47 -1.26
C GLY A 68 15.15 15.88 -2.66
N GLN A 69 14.82 17.14 -2.90
CA GLN A 69 14.18 17.64 -4.13
C GLN A 69 14.97 17.46 -5.42
N SER A 70 16.29 17.41 -5.39
CA SER A 70 17.08 17.13 -6.60
C SER A 70 17.01 15.64 -6.99
N GLN A 71 16.92 14.77 -6.00
CA GLN A 71 16.90 13.33 -6.19
C GLN A 71 15.48 12.81 -6.44
N PHE A 72 14.47 13.40 -5.77
CA PHE A 72 13.09 12.93 -5.77
C PHE A 72 12.13 14.04 -6.20
N LYS A 73 11.65 13.97 -7.42
CA LYS A 73 10.63 14.87 -7.98
C LYS A 73 9.38 14.16 -8.42
N TRP A 74 9.54 12.97 -8.96
CA TRP A 74 8.46 12.12 -9.42
C TRP A 74 8.67 10.69 -8.92
N ASP A 75 7.58 10.04 -8.64
CA ASP A 75 7.51 8.66 -8.16
C ASP A 75 6.45 7.88 -8.96
N PRO A 76 6.64 7.71 -10.28
CA PRO A 76 5.74 6.94 -11.09
C PRO A 76 5.85 5.45 -10.77
N ASP A 77 4.71 4.77 -10.82
CA ASP A 77 4.65 3.32 -10.72
C ASP A 77 3.64 2.72 -11.72
N ILE A 78 3.87 1.46 -12.05
CA ILE A 78 2.95 0.63 -12.80
C ILE A 78 2.88 -0.74 -12.13
N GLY A 79 1.67 -1.24 -11.95
CA GLY A 79 1.51 -2.55 -11.34
C GLY A 79 0.27 -3.28 -11.81
N VAL A 80 0.24 -4.56 -11.49
CA VAL A 80 -0.86 -5.47 -11.75
C VAL A 80 -1.17 -6.29 -10.50
N ASP A 81 -2.46 -6.45 -10.22
CA ASP A 81 -3.02 -7.32 -9.19
C ASP A 81 -3.97 -8.31 -9.89
N MET A 82 -3.66 -9.60 -9.85
CA MET A 82 -4.34 -10.61 -10.64
C MET A 82 -4.66 -11.84 -9.80
N ASP A 83 -5.92 -12.26 -9.84
CA ASP A 83 -6.31 -13.56 -9.28
C ASP A 83 -6.09 -14.65 -10.33
N VAL A 84 -5.08 -15.48 -10.09
CA VAL A 84 -4.68 -16.57 -11.00
C VAL A 84 -5.71 -17.69 -10.99
N PHE A 85 -6.29 -17.96 -9.82
CA PHE A 85 -7.40 -18.88 -9.64
C PHE A 85 -8.31 -18.44 -8.50
N ASP A 86 -9.57 -18.81 -8.58
CA ASP A 86 -10.57 -18.68 -7.54
C ASP A 86 -11.39 -19.97 -7.46
N LEU A 87 -11.36 -20.62 -6.31
CA LEU A 87 -12.06 -21.88 -6.02
C LEU A 87 -13.14 -21.65 -4.95
N LYS A 88 -13.84 -20.53 -5.01
CA LYS A 88 -14.92 -20.10 -4.13
C LYS A 88 -14.47 -19.69 -2.72
N TRP A 89 -13.72 -20.46 -2.01
CA TRP A 89 -13.25 -20.16 -0.65
C TRP A 89 -11.73 -20.02 -0.52
N ILE A 90 -11.01 -20.36 -1.57
CA ILE A 90 -9.57 -20.12 -1.70
C ILE A 90 -9.32 -19.45 -3.05
N ARG A 91 -8.54 -18.38 -3.07
CA ARG A 91 -8.02 -17.77 -4.30
C ARG A 91 -6.52 -17.57 -4.23
N GLY A 92 -5.86 -17.76 -5.37
CA GLY A 92 -4.45 -17.45 -5.56
C GLY A 92 -4.28 -16.12 -6.28
N ASN A 93 -3.42 -15.28 -5.76
CA ASN A 93 -3.21 -13.93 -6.27
C ASN A 93 -1.73 -13.66 -6.54
N VAL A 94 -1.47 -12.92 -7.60
CA VAL A 94 -0.16 -12.36 -7.95
C VAL A 94 -0.29 -10.84 -7.99
N PHE A 95 0.56 -10.16 -7.23
CA PHE A 95 0.74 -8.72 -7.34
C PHE A 95 2.17 -8.41 -7.79
N MET A 96 2.30 -7.54 -8.78
CA MET A 96 3.58 -7.02 -9.25
C MET A 96 3.51 -5.51 -9.36
N ASN A 97 4.57 -4.82 -8.96
CA ASN A 97 4.69 -3.38 -9.12
C ASN A 97 6.13 -2.98 -9.46
N VAL A 98 6.26 -2.04 -10.36
CA VAL A 98 7.51 -1.37 -10.70
C VAL A 98 7.35 0.11 -10.38
N GLU A 99 8.13 0.59 -9.44
CA GLU A 99 8.21 1.99 -9.03
C GLU A 99 9.54 2.57 -9.52
N THR A 100 9.55 3.80 -10.01
CA THR A 100 10.76 4.47 -10.48
C THR A 100 10.86 5.86 -9.90
N MET A 101 11.87 6.11 -9.08
CA MET A 101 12.17 7.44 -8.57
C MET A 101 12.89 8.28 -9.62
N VAL A 102 12.36 9.46 -9.90
CA VAL A 102 12.89 10.38 -10.92
C VAL A 102 13.19 11.75 -10.29
N GLY A 103 14.40 12.21 -10.46
CA GLY A 103 14.87 13.53 -10.04
C GLY A 103 15.38 14.39 -11.20
N ASP A 104 16.32 15.28 -10.90
CA ASP A 104 17.04 16.11 -11.87
C ASP A 104 18.52 16.33 -11.49
N GLU A 105 19.12 15.36 -10.81
CA GLU A 105 20.52 15.45 -10.36
C GLU A 105 21.51 15.58 -11.52
N ARG A 106 21.26 14.87 -12.64
CA ARG A 106 22.15 14.81 -13.80
C ARG A 106 21.49 15.38 -15.07
N ARG A 107 20.17 15.26 -15.16
CA ARG A 107 19.36 15.72 -16.31
C ARG A 107 17.93 16.02 -15.88
N ALA A 108 17.18 16.76 -16.67
CA ALA A 108 15.83 17.24 -16.33
C ALA A 108 14.81 16.15 -15.97
N ILE A 109 14.96 14.94 -16.52
CA ILE A 109 14.22 13.73 -16.17
C ILE A 109 15.26 12.64 -15.95
N ASP A 110 15.63 12.43 -14.70
CA ASP A 110 16.73 11.56 -14.30
C ASP A 110 16.23 10.41 -13.45
N PRO A 111 15.95 9.21 -14.04
CA PRO A 111 15.65 8.02 -13.26
C PRO A 111 16.85 7.68 -12.40
N ASN A 112 16.67 7.69 -11.08
CA ASN A 112 17.78 7.45 -10.17
C ASN A 112 17.73 6.07 -9.51
N GLN A 113 16.55 5.52 -9.31
CA GLN A 113 16.38 4.16 -8.81
C GLN A 113 15.03 3.58 -9.24
N SER A 114 14.96 2.26 -9.27
CA SER A 114 13.73 1.50 -9.47
C SER A 114 13.57 0.45 -8.38
N ALA A 115 12.35 0.22 -7.96
CA ALA A 115 11.97 -0.84 -7.04
C ALA A 115 11.01 -1.81 -7.74
N TYR A 116 11.25 -3.09 -7.55
CA TYR A 116 10.44 -4.17 -8.09
C TYR A 116 9.83 -4.93 -6.93
N THR A 117 8.50 -4.95 -6.88
CA THR A 117 7.73 -5.70 -5.89
C THR A 117 7.04 -6.88 -6.54
N PHE A 118 7.08 -8.02 -5.87
CA PHE A 118 6.39 -9.23 -6.30
C PHE A 118 5.81 -9.93 -5.08
N ASP A 119 4.47 -10.07 -5.05
CA ASP A 119 3.76 -10.83 -4.02
C ASP A 119 3.07 -12.04 -4.65
N LEU A 120 3.23 -13.19 -4.01
CA LEU A 120 2.41 -14.37 -4.23
C LEU A 120 1.56 -14.62 -2.99
N SER A 121 0.26 -14.65 -3.16
CA SER A 121 -0.65 -14.81 -2.04
C SER A 121 -1.67 -15.91 -2.27
N VAL A 122 -2.02 -16.61 -1.21
CA VAL A 122 -3.18 -17.50 -1.16
C VAL A 122 -4.12 -16.96 -0.08
N PHE A 123 -5.34 -16.62 -0.48
CA PHE A 123 -6.37 -16.09 0.40
C PHE A 123 -7.44 -17.13 0.67
N THR A 124 -7.85 -17.25 1.92
CA THR A 124 -9.01 -18.02 2.36
C THR A 124 -10.13 -17.06 2.73
N ARG A 125 -11.30 -17.22 2.13
CA ARG A 125 -12.49 -16.43 2.48
C ARG A 125 -13.04 -16.89 3.82
N LEU A 126 -13.29 -15.91 4.68
CA LEU A 126 -13.93 -16.08 5.97
C LEU A 126 -15.37 -15.55 5.90
N PRO A 127 -16.21 -15.77 6.92
CA PRO A 127 -17.54 -15.15 6.99
C PRO A 127 -17.52 -13.63 6.92
N ARG A 128 -16.37 -13.03 7.26
CA ARG A 128 -16.06 -11.62 7.02
C ARG A 128 -14.61 -11.52 6.56
N GLY A 129 -14.40 -10.85 5.42
CA GLY A 129 -13.07 -10.62 4.88
C GLY A 129 -12.33 -11.88 4.40
N GLU A 130 -11.04 -11.74 4.24
CA GLU A 130 -10.14 -12.77 3.76
C GLU A 130 -8.88 -12.82 4.64
N PHE A 131 -8.45 -14.04 4.98
CA PHE A 131 -7.14 -14.29 5.56
C PHE A 131 -6.19 -14.78 4.48
N GLY A 132 -5.00 -14.19 4.39
CA GLY A 132 -4.01 -14.50 3.38
C GLY A 132 -2.68 -14.95 3.97
N THR A 133 -2.00 -15.84 3.23
CA THR A 133 -0.57 -16.11 3.38
C THR A 133 0.12 -15.54 2.17
N THR A 134 1.20 -14.76 2.37
CA THR A 134 1.88 -14.01 1.31
C THR A 134 3.37 -14.25 1.36
N PHE A 135 3.95 -14.66 0.23
CA PHE A 135 5.37 -14.48 -0.06
C PHE A 135 5.53 -13.10 -0.70
N HIS A 136 6.46 -12.32 -0.16
CA HIS A 136 6.76 -10.97 -0.61
C HIS A 136 8.23 -10.87 -1.00
N HIS A 137 8.49 -10.40 -2.22
CA HIS A 137 9.81 -10.04 -2.69
C HIS A 137 9.87 -8.57 -3.05
N LEU A 138 10.92 -7.88 -2.61
CA LEU A 138 11.24 -6.55 -3.07
C LEU A 138 12.74 -6.42 -3.36
N SER A 139 13.06 -5.83 -4.51
CA SER A 139 14.42 -5.50 -4.88
C SER A 139 14.51 -4.05 -5.37
N ARG A 140 15.62 -3.38 -5.08
CA ARG A 140 15.88 -2.00 -5.48
C ARG A 140 17.17 -1.90 -6.24
N HIS A 141 17.15 -1.13 -7.32
CA HIS A 141 18.28 -0.93 -8.20
C HIS A 141 18.48 0.55 -8.51
N ARG A 142 19.71 1.00 -8.56
CA ARG A 142 20.00 2.31 -9.15
C ARG A 142 19.85 2.23 -10.65
N SER A 143 19.16 3.22 -11.23
CA SER A 143 18.98 3.37 -12.66
C SER A 143 20.09 4.27 -13.22
N ASP A 144 20.65 3.90 -14.38
CA ASP A 144 21.66 4.69 -15.11
C ASP A 144 22.87 5.14 -14.25
N ARG A 145 23.23 4.39 -13.20
CA ARG A 145 24.34 4.66 -12.29
C ARG A 145 25.15 3.40 -12.02
N GLN A 146 26.41 3.58 -11.63
CA GLN A 146 27.16 2.48 -11.07
C GLN A 146 26.40 1.94 -9.84
N ASN A 147 26.11 0.67 -9.87
CA ASN A 147 25.36 0.00 -8.82
C ASN A 147 26.29 -0.92 -8.03
N PRO A 148 26.84 -0.46 -6.89
CA PRO A 148 27.71 -1.30 -6.06
C PRO A 148 26.95 -2.41 -5.33
N GLY A 149 25.61 -2.33 -5.27
CA GLY A 149 24.72 -3.30 -4.61
C GLY A 149 23.28 -3.15 -5.09
N ALA A 150 22.47 -4.16 -4.81
CA ALA A 150 21.05 -4.19 -5.07
C ALA A 150 20.32 -4.71 -3.82
N PRO A 151 19.93 -3.80 -2.90
CA PRO A 151 19.19 -4.19 -1.72
C PRO A 151 17.94 -4.98 -2.11
N SER A 152 17.81 -6.16 -1.56
CA SER A 152 16.67 -7.04 -1.82
C SER A 152 16.31 -7.85 -0.59
N TRP A 153 15.03 -8.22 -0.50
CA TRP A 153 14.55 -9.06 0.58
C TRP A 153 13.35 -9.90 0.20
N ASN A 154 13.29 -11.07 0.80
CA ASN A 154 12.20 -12.01 0.73
C ASN A 154 11.58 -12.15 2.10
N MET A 155 10.26 -12.04 2.17
CA MET A 155 9.49 -12.21 3.40
C MET A 155 8.34 -13.19 3.21
N LEU A 156 7.95 -13.85 4.28
CA LEU A 156 6.74 -14.66 4.35
C LEU A 156 5.88 -14.16 5.50
N GLY A 157 4.58 -14.12 5.32
CA GLY A 157 3.69 -13.71 6.39
C GLY A 157 2.23 -13.84 6.09
N PHE A 158 1.43 -13.14 6.89
CA PHE A 158 -0.01 -13.23 6.89
C PHE A 158 -0.66 -11.88 6.69
N SER A 159 -1.86 -11.90 6.15
CA SER A 159 -2.69 -10.71 6.00
C SER A 159 -4.14 -11.03 6.37
N TYR A 160 -4.85 -10.00 6.77
CA TYR A 160 -6.30 -10.00 6.88
C TYR A 160 -6.85 -8.76 6.25
N GLY A 161 -7.84 -8.92 5.39
CA GLY A 161 -8.50 -7.80 4.72
C GLY A 161 -10.01 -7.96 4.72
N GLU A 162 -10.70 -6.84 4.80
CA GLU A 162 -12.16 -6.77 4.76
C GLU A 162 -12.62 -5.59 3.92
N ARG A 163 -13.71 -5.80 3.16
CA ARG A 163 -14.45 -4.74 2.48
C ARG A 163 -15.85 -4.68 3.05
N VAL A 164 -16.24 -3.52 3.56
CA VAL A 164 -17.56 -3.31 4.17
C VAL A 164 -18.21 -2.05 3.61
N ARG A 165 -19.54 -2.04 3.57
CA ARG A 165 -20.32 -0.84 3.27
C ARG A 165 -21.02 -0.34 4.52
N VAL A 166 -20.75 0.91 4.91
CA VAL A 166 -21.33 1.57 6.07
C VAL A 166 -22.01 2.87 5.62
N GLY A 167 -23.35 2.82 5.52
CA GLY A 167 -24.11 3.92 4.96
C GLY A 167 -23.74 4.20 3.50
N ALA A 168 -23.28 5.42 3.22
CA ALA A 168 -22.82 5.82 1.89
C ALA A 168 -21.31 5.55 1.65
N PHE A 169 -20.61 4.96 2.61
CA PHE A 169 -19.18 4.71 2.49
C PHE A 169 -18.93 3.24 2.15
N GLU A 170 -18.01 3.00 1.22
CA GLU A 170 -17.33 1.73 1.03
C GLU A 170 -15.96 1.85 1.69
N ILE A 171 -15.64 0.89 2.55
CA ILE A 171 -14.42 0.86 3.35
C ILE A 171 -13.68 -0.43 3.02
N GLU A 172 -12.44 -0.31 2.60
CA GLU A 172 -11.50 -1.42 2.46
C GLU A 172 -10.43 -1.27 3.54
N ALA A 173 -10.16 -2.33 4.27
CA ALA A 173 -9.10 -2.37 5.26
C ALA A 173 -8.25 -3.61 5.07
N LEU A 174 -6.94 -3.47 5.22
CA LEU A 174 -5.98 -4.56 5.13
C LEU A 174 -4.92 -4.38 6.22
N GLY A 175 -4.66 -5.45 6.97
CA GLY A 175 -3.50 -5.57 7.85
C GLY A 175 -2.60 -6.69 7.36
N ARG A 176 -1.27 -6.50 7.43
CA ARG A 176 -0.28 -7.49 7.00
C ARG A 176 0.90 -7.51 7.98
N TRP A 177 1.35 -8.71 8.32
CA TRP A 177 2.60 -8.97 9.00
C TRP A 177 3.48 -9.87 8.16
N LEU A 178 4.75 -9.52 8.02
CA LEU A 178 5.74 -10.26 7.25
C LEU A 178 6.99 -10.45 8.10
N SER A 179 7.62 -11.61 7.98
CA SER A 179 8.90 -11.93 8.61
C SER A 179 9.94 -12.24 7.55
N MET A 180 11.17 -11.78 7.78
CA MET A 180 12.28 -11.96 6.86
C MET A 180 12.63 -13.44 6.73
N ILE A 181 12.85 -13.90 5.48
CA ILE A 181 13.39 -15.20 5.13
C ILE A 181 14.85 -15.03 4.69
N GLU A 182 15.09 -14.05 3.82
CA GLU A 182 16.38 -13.80 3.21
C GLU A 182 16.49 -12.32 2.81
N SER A 183 17.66 -11.74 3.00
CA SER A 183 17.92 -10.36 2.58
C SER A 183 19.36 -10.16 2.13
N SER A 184 19.55 -9.14 1.29
CA SER A 184 20.83 -8.60 0.88
C SER A 184 20.84 -7.10 1.13
N GLU A 185 21.82 -6.61 1.88
CA GLU A 185 22.07 -5.18 2.15
C GLU A 185 20.94 -4.44 2.89
N VAL A 186 20.03 -5.15 3.56
CA VAL A 186 18.99 -4.60 4.43
C VAL A 186 19.00 -5.25 5.80
N ASP A 187 18.61 -4.47 6.80
CA ASP A 187 18.55 -4.87 8.21
C ASP A 187 17.12 -5.16 8.69
N TYR A 188 16.17 -5.34 7.77
CA TYR A 188 14.79 -5.61 8.13
C TYR A 188 14.63 -7.03 8.67
N GLU A 189 13.89 -7.18 9.75
CA GLU A 189 13.53 -8.46 10.35
C GLU A 189 12.06 -8.78 10.19
N GLN A 190 11.20 -7.80 10.48
CA GLN A 190 9.74 -7.94 10.38
C GLN A 190 9.12 -6.65 9.88
N GLU A 191 8.01 -6.78 9.17
CA GLU A 191 7.23 -5.67 8.65
C GLU A 191 5.75 -5.82 9.01
N PHE A 192 5.18 -4.76 9.57
CA PHE A 192 3.75 -4.62 9.84
C PHE A 192 3.19 -3.52 8.96
N ASN A 193 2.15 -3.80 8.21
CA ASN A 193 1.49 -2.84 7.34
C ASN A 193 0.01 -2.76 7.66
N GLY A 194 -0.54 -1.56 7.59
CA GLY A 194 -1.97 -1.30 7.65
C GLY A 194 -2.38 -0.38 6.51
N PHE A 195 -3.49 -0.68 5.87
CA PHE A 195 -4.08 0.11 4.80
C PHE A 195 -5.58 0.27 5.04
N VAL A 196 -6.09 1.49 4.83
CA VAL A 196 -7.52 1.77 4.82
C VAL A 196 -7.83 2.67 3.65
N ARG A 197 -8.82 2.28 2.85
CA ARG A 197 -9.37 3.05 1.76
C ARG A 197 -10.85 3.33 2.01
N LEU A 198 -11.24 4.58 1.83
CA LEU A 198 -12.59 5.07 2.00
C LEU A 198 -13.09 5.61 0.67
N LEU A 199 -14.20 5.10 0.18
CA LEU A 199 -14.89 5.59 -1.00
C LEU A 199 -16.28 6.06 -0.61
N ARG A 200 -16.65 7.27 -1.07
CA ARG A 200 -18.00 7.81 -0.94
C ARG A 200 -18.50 8.29 -2.29
N PRO A 201 -19.39 7.56 -2.96
CA PRO A 201 -20.06 8.03 -4.17
C PRO A 201 -20.80 9.35 -3.90
N ILE A 202 -20.59 10.35 -4.76
CA ILE A 202 -21.30 11.65 -4.73
C ILE A 202 -22.09 11.88 -6.03
N GLY A 203 -21.98 10.95 -6.97
CA GLY A 203 -22.69 10.93 -8.24
C GLY A 203 -22.50 9.59 -8.92
N GLU A 204 -23.00 9.42 -10.13
CA GLU A 204 -22.92 8.16 -10.88
C GLU A 204 -21.48 7.78 -11.25
N ARG A 205 -20.62 8.78 -11.47
CA ARG A 205 -19.24 8.59 -11.91
C ARG A 205 -18.18 9.17 -10.97
N VAL A 206 -18.58 9.93 -9.97
CA VAL A 206 -17.65 10.64 -9.09
C VAL A 206 -17.79 10.14 -7.67
N SER A 207 -16.68 9.82 -7.04
CA SER A 207 -16.58 9.46 -5.62
C SER A 207 -15.52 10.31 -4.94
N LEU A 208 -15.73 10.64 -3.68
CA LEU A 208 -14.66 11.07 -2.80
C LEU A 208 -13.82 9.85 -2.41
N LEU A 209 -12.51 10.02 -2.35
CA LEU A 209 -11.54 8.99 -2.04
C LEU A 209 -10.63 9.47 -0.93
N GLY A 210 -10.39 8.62 0.07
CA GLY A 210 -9.38 8.80 1.10
C GLY A 210 -8.58 7.50 1.28
N GLU A 211 -7.27 7.62 1.44
CA GLU A 211 -6.36 6.49 1.67
C GLU A 211 -5.43 6.78 2.84
N ILE A 212 -5.24 5.79 3.68
CA ILE A 212 -4.29 5.81 4.80
C ILE A 212 -3.46 4.54 4.72
N ASP A 213 -2.16 4.72 4.65
CA ASP A 213 -1.17 3.65 4.78
C ASP A 213 -0.34 3.88 6.02
N GLY A 214 0.02 2.79 6.70
CA GLY A 214 1.01 2.79 7.76
C GLY A 214 1.79 1.49 7.79
N ALA A 215 3.07 1.54 8.13
CA ALA A 215 3.83 0.33 8.41
C ALA A 215 4.88 0.59 9.50
N ALA A 216 5.30 -0.45 10.20
CA ALA A 216 6.42 -0.47 11.10
C ALA A 216 7.40 -1.57 10.66
N VAL A 217 8.68 -1.27 10.59
CA VAL A 217 9.74 -2.21 10.23
C VAL A 217 10.66 -2.40 11.41
N LEU A 218 10.67 -3.60 11.98
CA LEU A 218 11.66 -3.99 12.96
C LEU A 218 12.97 -4.30 12.23
N VAL A 219 14.08 -3.86 12.81
CA VAL A 219 15.41 -3.96 12.19
C VAL A 219 16.43 -4.58 13.12
N ASP A 220 17.40 -5.27 12.57
CA ASP A 220 18.61 -5.68 13.29
C ASP A 220 19.43 -4.45 13.68
N LYS A 221 19.38 -4.13 14.95
CA LYS A 221 20.09 -2.96 15.53
C LYS A 221 21.60 -3.05 15.40
N THR A 222 22.14 -4.25 15.25
CA THR A 222 23.58 -4.47 15.18
C THR A 222 24.15 -4.11 13.82
N MET A 223 23.34 -4.20 12.76
CA MET A 223 23.80 -4.01 11.39
C MET A 223 24.08 -2.54 11.04
N PHE A 224 23.15 -1.61 11.38
CA PHE A 224 23.29 -0.18 11.05
C PHE A 224 23.05 0.75 12.25
N GLY A 225 22.96 0.24 13.46
CA GLY A 225 22.80 1.02 14.70
C GLY A 225 21.47 1.78 14.82
N ARG A 226 20.45 1.43 14.05
CA ARG A 226 19.14 2.08 14.05
C ARG A 226 18.09 1.25 14.80
N THR A 227 17.00 1.89 15.16
CA THR A 227 15.87 1.26 15.84
C THR A 227 14.72 1.03 14.84
N THR A 228 13.63 0.44 15.32
CA THR A 228 12.39 0.26 14.55
C THR A 228 12.07 1.49 13.71
N GLN A 229 11.85 1.27 12.43
CA GLN A 229 11.50 2.30 11.48
C GLN A 229 9.99 2.37 11.30
N TYR A 230 9.49 3.57 11.10
CA TYR A 230 8.07 3.78 10.90
C TYR A 230 7.84 4.85 9.83
N GLY A 231 6.80 4.81 9.02
CA GLY A 231 6.36 5.82 8.06
C GLY A 231 4.89 5.63 7.76
N GLY A 232 4.38 6.34 6.79
CA GLY A 232 2.99 6.25 6.39
C GLY A 232 2.61 7.31 5.39
N ARG A 233 1.43 7.15 4.85
CA ARG A 233 0.85 8.00 3.82
C ARG A 233 -0.60 8.28 4.15
N LEU A 234 -1.00 9.53 3.98
CA LEU A 234 -2.39 9.99 4.05
C LEU A 234 -2.69 10.77 2.79
N GLU A 235 -3.68 10.32 2.04
CA GLU A 235 -4.10 10.93 0.79
C GLU A 235 -5.61 11.11 0.75
N GLY A 236 -6.07 12.17 0.06
CA GLY A 236 -7.47 12.42 -0.17
C GLY A 236 -7.71 13.09 -1.49
N GLY A 237 -8.86 12.83 -2.10
CA GLY A 237 -9.19 13.38 -3.42
C GLY A 237 -10.47 12.81 -4.03
N VAL A 238 -10.43 12.61 -5.33
CA VAL A 238 -11.58 12.16 -6.11
C VAL A 238 -11.22 10.99 -7.02
N ARG A 239 -12.19 10.07 -7.17
CA ARG A 239 -12.19 9.00 -8.18
C ARG A 239 -13.26 9.30 -9.20
N ILE A 240 -12.89 9.30 -10.48
CA ILE A 240 -13.76 9.52 -11.62
C ILE A 240 -13.85 8.22 -12.42
N LYS A 241 -15.01 7.57 -12.40
CA LYS A 241 -15.23 6.29 -13.10
C LYS A 241 -15.38 6.54 -14.61
N GLY A 242 -14.59 5.79 -15.39
CA GLY A 242 -14.71 5.70 -16.86
C GLY A 242 -15.54 4.50 -17.34
N GLY A 243 -15.32 4.11 -18.57
CA GLY A 243 -15.98 2.94 -19.18
C GLY A 243 -15.35 1.60 -18.75
N VAL A 244 -14.04 1.56 -18.61
CA VAL A 244 -13.24 0.35 -18.32
C VAL A 244 -12.28 0.53 -17.14
N GLY A 245 -12.50 1.55 -16.34
CA GLY A 245 -11.64 1.84 -15.21
C GLY A 245 -11.92 3.21 -14.62
N ALA A 246 -10.98 3.79 -13.90
CA ALA A 246 -11.12 5.07 -13.23
C ALA A 246 -9.85 5.91 -13.26
N LEU A 247 -10.01 7.23 -13.17
CA LEU A 247 -8.96 8.18 -12.85
C LEU A 247 -9.11 8.62 -11.39
N GLU A 248 -8.01 8.57 -10.64
CA GLU A 248 -7.93 9.07 -9.27
C GLU A 248 -6.97 10.25 -9.21
N LEU A 249 -7.42 11.34 -8.59
CA LEU A 249 -6.63 12.54 -8.35
C LEU A 249 -6.57 12.76 -6.85
N LEU A 250 -5.36 12.66 -6.29
CA LEU A 250 -5.15 12.70 -4.85
C LEU A 250 -4.10 13.76 -4.48
N LEU A 251 -4.28 14.33 -3.30
CA LEU A 251 -3.30 15.16 -2.62
C LEU A 251 -3.02 14.54 -1.25
N GLY A 252 -1.75 14.47 -0.87
CA GLY A 252 -1.41 13.83 0.40
C GLY A 252 -0.06 14.20 0.97
N ARG A 253 0.22 13.53 2.07
CA ARG A 253 1.49 13.57 2.79
C ARG A 253 2.02 12.16 2.97
N GLU A 254 3.32 12.03 2.78
CA GLU A 254 4.04 10.78 3.03
C GLU A 254 5.27 11.05 3.88
N ARG A 255 5.56 10.10 4.74
CA ARG A 255 6.87 9.89 5.32
C ARG A 255 7.37 8.52 4.90
N ARG A 256 8.34 8.48 4.00
CA ARG A 256 8.91 7.25 3.44
C ARG A 256 10.16 6.85 4.21
N ILE A 257 10.26 5.56 4.57
CA ILE A 257 11.49 4.94 5.07
C ILE A 257 12.40 4.65 3.88
N ASP A 258 13.70 4.87 4.07
CA ASP A 258 14.75 4.46 3.16
C ASP A 258 14.41 4.75 1.68
N PRO A 259 14.06 6.00 1.33
CA PRO A 259 13.71 6.36 -0.04
C PRO A 259 14.90 6.22 -0.98
N ASP A 260 16.10 6.48 -0.51
CA ASP A 260 17.37 6.15 -1.18
C ASP A 260 17.85 4.78 -0.71
N ILE A 261 18.34 3.97 -1.65
CA ILE A 261 18.79 2.61 -1.37
C ILE A 261 20.04 2.55 -0.45
N PHE A 262 20.78 3.64 -0.34
CA PHE A 262 21.98 3.73 0.50
C PHE A 262 21.87 4.73 1.66
N ALA A 263 21.03 5.76 1.54
CA ALA A 263 20.79 6.72 2.60
C ALA A 263 19.57 6.28 3.43
N ARG A 264 19.81 5.52 4.48
CA ARG A 264 18.79 4.95 5.37
C ARG A 264 18.14 6.00 6.27
N THR A 265 17.77 7.14 5.68
CA THR A 265 17.16 8.27 6.38
C THR A 265 15.74 8.48 5.84
N PRO A 266 14.72 8.40 6.70
CA PRO A 266 13.35 8.67 6.26
C PRO A 266 13.20 10.13 5.80
N ILE A 267 12.43 10.34 4.74
CA ILE A 267 12.11 11.66 4.22
C ILE A 267 10.61 11.91 4.19
N ARG A 268 10.22 13.18 4.08
CA ARG A 268 8.83 13.63 4.10
C ARG A 268 8.49 14.35 2.82
N TRP A 269 7.36 13.96 2.21
CA TRP A 269 6.87 14.54 0.98
C TRP A 269 5.43 15.01 1.10
N THR A 270 5.10 16.04 0.35
CA THR A 270 3.76 16.32 -0.13
C THR A 270 3.64 15.68 -1.49
N ARG A 271 2.54 14.99 -1.75
CA ARG A 271 2.29 14.24 -2.97
C ARG A 271 1.10 14.82 -3.71
N PHE A 272 1.21 14.91 -5.01
CA PHE A 272 0.10 15.11 -5.93
C PHE A 272 0.08 13.93 -6.89
N VAL A 273 -0.95 13.10 -6.77
CA VAL A 273 -1.08 11.81 -7.43
C VAL A 273 -2.14 11.89 -8.51
N PHE A 274 -1.83 11.39 -9.69
CA PHE A 274 -2.80 10.97 -10.68
C PHE A 274 -2.60 9.48 -10.95
N ARG A 275 -3.67 8.70 -10.82
CA ARG A 275 -3.63 7.26 -10.96
C ARG A 275 -4.74 6.80 -11.90
N PHE A 276 -4.37 6.05 -12.93
CA PHE A 276 -5.30 5.30 -13.76
C PHE A 276 -5.40 3.90 -13.21
N VAL A 277 -6.63 3.42 -13.02
CA VAL A 277 -6.94 2.07 -12.54
C VAL A 277 -7.85 1.43 -13.56
N LEU A 278 -7.46 0.27 -14.10
CA LEU A 278 -8.28 -0.59 -14.95
C LEU A 278 -8.82 -1.71 -14.08
N ASP A 279 -10.14 -1.79 -13.95
CA ASP A 279 -10.87 -2.77 -13.12
C ASP A 279 -11.53 -3.84 -14.01
#